data_13c2f015768d911fbd2ac10a9c51c463
#
_entry.id   13c2f015768d911fbd2ac10a9c51c463
#
_cell.length_a   1.000
_cell.length_b   1.000
_cell.length_c   1.000
_cell.angle_alpha   90.00
_cell.angle_beta   90.00
_cell.angle_gamma   90.00
#
_symmetry.space_group_name_H-M   'P 1'
#
loop_
_entity.id
_entity.type
_entity.pdbx_description
1 polymer ?
#
loop_
_entity_poly.entity_id
_entity_poly.type
_entity_poly.pdbx_seq_one_letter_code
_entity_poly.pdbx_strand_id
1 'polypeptide(L)'
;MSRLAFLTSAAALLLGCNVSPARLTGGVELPERGDCPRGLAVVSTDFLSSEIALLAPNGDVKSPAFMSSASTVANGLAAPFSGDLGVATARSRPGELVVLDRLGTNVLTFVDTRTGAVRAQLPIGTGFEANPQDYLELSEQEAFVPRLGDNRSPGREPFDAGSDLLIIDPSKPAITGSIPMPRRPGFWPNPAAVVQVGGDVLVTLQHARADYSGMDESELVAVTIENPRQRYQLPLTGLENCGRAELSPSRAVLAVACSAFVDRKGAVAKLETSGLLLLDATTDPPRELRRFLATELVGEPLQSSIEFVTEHVVLFKTQTALGSELDNQLFALDLETGKSTLLASAARASNGLGFGIAFGGMSCRAGCGDPCLVADLSRAKLLRFEVEADELVPRADVEVDGAGLPPAAVTPFW
;
A
#
# COMPACT_ATOMS: atom_id res chain seq x y z
N MET A 1 -44.90 35.05 57.75
CA MET A 1 -43.55 35.29 57.19
C MET A 1 -43.45 34.54 55.89
N SER A 2 -43.70 35.30 54.81
CA SER A 2 -43.80 34.74 53.45
C SER A 2 -42.42 34.83 52.78
N ARG A 3 -41.90 33.73 52.24
CA ARG A 3 -40.71 33.72 51.38
C ARG A 3 -41.13 33.58 49.93
N LEU A 4 -40.98 34.65 49.17
CA LEU A 4 -41.07 34.65 47.72
C LEU A 4 -39.80 33.94 47.15
N ALA A 5 -40.01 32.93 46.35
CA ALA A 5 -38.99 32.33 45.52
C ALA A 5 -39.00 32.94 44.11
N PHE A 6 -37.90 33.61 43.72
CA PHE A 6 -37.69 34.08 42.34
C PHE A 6 -37.20 32.91 41.49
N LEU A 7 -38.00 32.55 40.53
CA LEU A 7 -37.62 31.68 39.43
C LEU A 7 -37.02 32.52 38.29
N THR A 8 -35.71 32.52 38.13
CA THR A 8 -35.02 33.08 36.97
C THR A 8 -34.96 32.01 35.88
N SER A 9 -35.78 32.18 34.86
CA SER A 9 -35.72 31.37 33.61
C SER A 9 -34.50 31.81 32.80
N ALA A 10 -33.47 30.98 32.76
CA ALA A 10 -32.37 31.10 31.81
C ALA A 10 -32.80 30.47 30.46
N ALA A 11 -33.16 31.30 29.48
CA ALA A 11 -33.34 30.88 28.11
C ALA A 11 -31.97 30.63 27.47
N ALA A 12 -31.56 29.37 27.36
CA ALA A 12 -30.39 28.97 26.60
C ALA A 12 -30.69 29.17 25.11
N LEU A 13 -30.11 30.20 24.51
CA LEU A 13 -30.02 30.34 23.06
C LEU A 13 -29.12 29.20 22.51
N LEU A 14 -29.72 28.15 22.05
CA LEU A 14 -29.05 27.16 21.17
C LEU A 14 -28.82 27.85 19.83
N LEU A 15 -27.68 28.53 19.69
CA LEU A 15 -27.12 28.86 18.39
C LEU A 15 -26.70 27.52 17.76
N GLY A 16 -27.61 26.91 17.00
CA GLY A 16 -27.30 25.80 16.12
C GLY A 16 -26.28 26.28 15.09
N CYS A 17 -25.01 25.93 15.28
CA CYS A 17 -24.04 25.96 14.20
C CYS A 17 -24.57 25.03 13.12
N ASN A 18 -25.25 25.55 12.11
CA ASN A 18 -25.46 24.89 10.83
C ASN A 18 -24.09 24.78 10.16
N VAL A 19 -23.28 23.84 10.61
CA VAL A 19 -22.12 23.39 9.86
C VAL A 19 -22.71 22.62 8.70
N SER A 20 -22.80 23.24 7.52
CA SER A 20 -23.00 22.49 6.28
C SER A 20 -22.03 21.32 6.30
N PRO A 21 -22.47 20.08 6.00
CA PRO A 21 -21.56 18.96 5.93
C PRO A 21 -20.42 19.36 4.99
N ALA A 22 -19.22 19.53 5.53
CA ALA A 22 -18.05 19.76 4.72
C ALA A 22 -17.94 18.52 3.83
N ARG A 23 -18.27 18.65 2.57
CA ARG A 23 -17.96 17.63 1.57
C ARG A 23 -16.46 17.39 1.66
N LEU A 24 -16.03 16.14 1.49
CA LEU A 24 -14.62 15.89 1.21
C LEU A 24 -14.24 16.88 0.12
N THR A 25 -13.29 17.76 0.41
CA THR A 25 -13.10 18.98 -0.38
C THR A 25 -12.49 18.61 -1.72
N GLY A 26 -13.20 18.85 -2.80
CA GLY A 26 -12.64 18.93 -4.13
C GLY A 26 -12.41 17.59 -4.82
N GLY A 27 -13.47 16.82 -5.05
CA GLY A 27 -13.45 15.78 -6.08
C GLY A 27 -12.89 16.33 -7.39
N VAL A 28 -12.18 15.52 -8.15
CA VAL A 28 -11.49 15.91 -9.37
C VAL A 28 -12.01 15.09 -10.53
N GLU A 29 -12.53 15.77 -11.56
CA GLU A 29 -12.85 15.12 -12.82
C GLU A 29 -11.60 15.07 -13.69
N LEU A 30 -11.07 13.88 -13.86
CA LEU A 30 -9.93 13.60 -14.73
C LEU A 30 -10.41 12.83 -15.97
N PRO A 31 -9.83 13.10 -17.17
CA PRO A 31 -10.25 12.44 -18.40
C PRO A 31 -9.99 10.93 -18.36
N GLU A 32 -10.83 10.17 -19.06
CA GLU A 32 -10.57 8.77 -19.32
C GLU A 32 -9.36 8.60 -20.26
N ARG A 33 -8.53 7.57 -19.96
CA ARG A 33 -7.29 7.31 -20.69
C ARG A 33 -7.17 5.85 -21.14
N GLY A 34 -8.30 5.17 -21.33
CA GLY A 34 -8.34 3.75 -21.71
C GLY A 34 -7.75 2.86 -20.60
N ASP A 35 -6.69 2.13 -20.92
CA ASP A 35 -6.00 1.25 -19.97
C ASP A 35 -4.99 1.99 -19.07
N CYS A 36 -4.80 3.29 -19.28
CA CYS A 36 -3.92 4.10 -18.45
C CYS A 36 -4.69 4.72 -17.27
N PRO A 37 -4.01 4.90 -16.12
CA PRO A 37 -4.61 5.55 -14.96
C PRO A 37 -5.11 6.95 -15.28
N ARG A 38 -6.23 7.34 -14.68
CA ARG A 38 -6.74 8.72 -14.75
C ARG A 38 -5.92 9.69 -13.93
N GLY A 39 -5.33 9.20 -12.84
CA GLY A 39 -4.56 10.00 -11.92
C GLY A 39 -3.82 9.17 -10.90
N LEU A 40 -3.26 9.89 -9.93
CA LEU A 40 -2.49 9.31 -8.83
C LEU A 40 -3.07 9.78 -7.50
N ALA A 41 -3.21 8.86 -6.55
CA ALA A 41 -3.49 9.16 -5.16
C ALA A 41 -2.18 9.12 -4.37
N VAL A 42 -1.90 10.18 -3.62
CA VAL A 42 -0.73 10.28 -2.75
C VAL A 42 -1.18 10.29 -1.31
N VAL A 43 -0.75 9.30 -0.54
CA VAL A 43 -0.95 9.27 0.91
C VAL A 43 0.22 9.95 1.57
N SER A 44 -0.05 11.02 2.32
CA SER A 44 0.91 11.70 3.19
C SER A 44 0.60 11.36 4.65
N THR A 45 1.60 11.05 5.46
CA THR A 45 1.40 10.65 6.85
C THR A 45 2.64 10.82 7.73
N ASP A 46 2.39 11.14 9.01
CA ASP A 46 3.35 11.01 10.12
C ASP A 46 3.01 9.83 11.05
N PHE A 47 2.10 8.94 10.63
CA PHE A 47 1.50 7.82 11.36
C PHE A 47 0.61 8.20 12.55
N LEU A 48 0.45 9.48 12.85
CA LEU A 48 -0.54 9.99 13.80
C LEU A 48 -1.71 10.62 13.06
N SER A 49 -1.41 11.26 11.95
CA SER A 49 -2.37 11.86 11.01
C SER A 49 -2.04 11.46 9.57
N SER A 50 -3.03 11.53 8.72
CA SER A 50 -2.91 11.18 7.31
C SER A 50 -3.72 12.10 6.42
N GLU A 51 -3.26 12.25 5.18
CA GLU A 51 -3.94 12.99 4.14
C GLU A 51 -3.77 12.27 2.80
N ILE A 52 -4.78 12.37 1.95
CA ILE A 52 -4.73 11.87 0.57
C ILE A 52 -4.90 13.05 -0.36
N ALA A 53 -3.92 13.24 -1.23
CA ALA A 53 -3.99 14.16 -2.36
C ALA A 53 -4.30 13.41 -3.65
N LEU A 54 -4.99 14.06 -4.59
CA LEU A 54 -5.20 13.58 -5.94
C LEU A 54 -4.40 14.41 -6.94
N LEU A 55 -3.65 13.71 -7.79
CA LEU A 55 -2.83 14.30 -8.84
C LEU A 55 -3.33 13.84 -10.22
N ALA A 56 -3.13 14.71 -11.23
CA ALA A 56 -3.21 14.28 -12.61
C ALA A 56 -2.05 13.31 -12.95
N PRO A 57 -2.14 12.54 -14.04
CA PRO A 57 -1.10 11.56 -14.41
C PRO A 57 0.28 12.19 -14.62
N ASN A 58 0.34 13.44 -15.06
CA ASN A 58 1.60 14.18 -15.24
C ASN A 58 2.21 14.69 -13.91
N GLY A 59 1.61 14.39 -12.77
CA GLY A 59 2.06 14.81 -11.45
C GLY A 59 1.51 16.16 -10.97
N ASP A 60 0.68 16.86 -11.75
CA ASP A 60 0.04 18.10 -11.29
C ASP A 60 -0.93 17.83 -10.13
N VAL A 61 -0.77 18.51 -9.01
CA VAL A 61 -1.69 18.42 -7.88
C VAL A 61 -3.02 19.04 -8.24
N LYS A 62 -4.10 18.24 -8.15
CA LYS A 62 -5.48 18.66 -8.44
C LYS A 62 -6.32 18.86 -7.19
N SER A 63 -6.11 18.04 -6.19
CA SER A 63 -6.75 18.15 -4.87
C SER A 63 -5.71 17.82 -3.79
N PRO A 64 -5.10 18.81 -3.15
CA PRO A 64 -4.03 18.56 -2.18
C PRO A 64 -4.53 17.91 -0.88
N ALA A 65 -5.79 18.10 -0.52
CA ALA A 65 -6.43 17.57 0.67
C ALA A 65 -7.78 16.94 0.32
N PHE A 66 -7.75 15.89 -0.50
CA PHE A 66 -8.97 15.19 -0.91
C PHE A 66 -9.67 14.53 0.28
N MET A 67 -8.90 13.88 1.15
CA MET A 67 -9.33 13.22 2.38
C MET A 67 -8.23 13.33 3.43
N SER A 68 -8.61 13.31 4.71
CA SER A 68 -7.62 13.32 5.80
C SER A 68 -8.18 12.68 7.08
N SER A 69 -7.32 12.45 8.06
CA SER A 69 -7.73 12.02 9.41
C SER A 69 -8.59 13.07 10.15
N ALA A 70 -8.67 14.32 9.64
CA ALA A 70 -9.63 15.33 10.11
C ALA A 70 -11.02 15.17 9.45
N SER A 71 -11.16 14.32 8.42
CA SER A 71 -12.44 13.97 7.81
C SER A 71 -13.26 13.14 8.81
N THR A 72 -14.53 13.49 8.99
CA THR A 72 -15.37 12.94 10.05
C THR A 72 -16.70 12.43 9.50
N VAL A 73 -17.61 12.04 10.40
CA VAL A 73 -19.00 11.69 10.09
C VAL A 73 -19.70 12.79 9.27
N ALA A 74 -19.36 14.07 9.48
CA ALA A 74 -19.88 15.17 8.67
C ALA A 74 -19.49 15.07 7.18
N ASN A 75 -18.42 14.34 6.87
CA ASN A 75 -17.95 14.04 5.51
C ASN A 75 -18.54 12.74 4.93
N GLY A 76 -19.49 12.11 5.62
CA GLY A 76 -20.11 10.84 5.21
C GLY A 76 -19.36 9.59 5.68
N LEU A 77 -18.34 9.72 6.55
CA LEU A 77 -17.61 8.60 7.13
C LEU A 77 -18.38 8.04 8.33
N ALA A 78 -18.55 6.71 8.38
CA ALA A 78 -19.02 6.00 9.57
C ALA A 78 -17.88 5.75 10.56
N ALA A 79 -16.65 5.58 10.07
CA ALA A 79 -15.42 5.47 10.84
C ALA A 79 -14.41 6.51 10.37
N PRO A 80 -13.71 7.22 11.30
CA PRO A 80 -12.66 8.17 10.94
C PRO A 80 -11.45 7.44 10.37
N PHE A 81 -10.62 8.15 9.62
CA PHE A 81 -9.33 7.64 9.15
C PHE A 81 -8.28 7.66 10.27
N SER A 82 -7.44 6.62 10.29
CA SER A 82 -6.25 6.58 11.14
C SER A 82 -5.06 7.31 10.49
N GLY A 83 -3.93 7.29 11.17
CA GLY A 83 -2.65 7.74 10.60
C GLY A 83 -1.98 6.73 9.66
N ASP A 84 -2.53 5.52 9.50
CA ASP A 84 -1.93 4.46 8.68
C ASP A 84 -2.86 4.03 7.54
N LEU A 85 -2.86 4.86 6.49
CA LEU A 85 -3.65 4.61 5.29
C LEU A 85 -2.82 3.98 4.18
N GLY A 86 -3.46 3.09 3.43
CA GLY A 86 -3.04 2.63 2.12
C GLY A 86 -4.09 2.92 1.06
N VAL A 87 -3.71 2.77 -0.18
CA VAL A 87 -4.63 2.84 -1.33
C VAL A 87 -4.44 1.56 -2.15
N ALA A 88 -5.53 1.03 -2.68
CA ALA A 88 -5.50 -0.15 -3.54
C ALA A 88 -4.47 0.00 -4.67
N THR A 89 -3.64 -1.02 -4.88
CA THR A 89 -2.58 -1.00 -5.89
C THR A 89 -3.05 -1.54 -7.24
N ALA A 90 -4.18 -2.24 -7.28
CA ALA A 90 -4.77 -2.79 -8.47
C ALA A 90 -5.92 -1.92 -9.01
N ARG A 91 -6.29 -2.16 -10.26
CA ARG A 91 -7.39 -1.44 -10.92
C ARG A 91 -8.68 -1.62 -10.13
N SER A 92 -9.21 -0.52 -9.60
CA SER A 92 -10.57 -0.41 -9.07
C SER A 92 -11.54 0.06 -10.16
N ARG A 93 -12.80 0.24 -9.79
CA ARG A 93 -13.81 0.78 -10.73
C ARG A 93 -13.40 2.15 -11.25
N PRO A 94 -13.70 2.48 -12.51
CA PRO A 94 -13.41 3.79 -13.06
C PRO A 94 -13.97 4.92 -12.18
N GLY A 95 -13.08 5.84 -11.77
CA GLY A 95 -13.44 6.97 -10.92
C GLY A 95 -13.68 6.64 -9.45
N GLU A 96 -13.40 5.42 -9.00
CA GLU A 96 -13.45 5.03 -7.58
C GLU A 96 -12.03 4.85 -7.02
N LEU A 97 -11.82 5.33 -5.82
CA LEU A 97 -10.63 5.08 -5.00
C LEU A 97 -11.02 4.17 -3.83
N VAL A 98 -10.25 3.11 -3.59
CA VAL A 98 -10.41 2.27 -2.41
C VAL A 98 -9.29 2.57 -1.44
N VAL A 99 -9.66 3.12 -0.29
CA VAL A 99 -8.72 3.46 0.80
C VAL A 99 -8.77 2.37 1.85
N LEU A 100 -7.59 1.86 2.20
CA LEU A 100 -7.39 0.87 3.24
C LEU A 100 -6.94 1.59 4.52
N ASP A 101 -7.74 1.50 5.57
CA ASP A 101 -7.30 1.92 6.90
C ASP A 101 -6.73 0.68 7.62
N ARG A 102 -5.41 0.66 7.79
CA ARG A 102 -4.68 -0.56 8.17
C ARG A 102 -4.65 -0.81 9.66
N LEU A 103 -4.56 0.25 10.47
CA LEU A 103 -4.47 0.14 11.93
C LEU A 103 -5.60 0.93 12.59
N GLY A 104 -6.15 0.37 13.67
CA GLY A 104 -7.18 1.01 14.47
C GLY A 104 -8.58 0.75 13.95
N THR A 105 -8.97 1.25 12.77
CA THR A 105 -10.34 1.07 12.26
C THR A 105 -10.50 -0.18 11.40
N ASN A 106 -9.47 -0.60 10.68
CA ASN A 106 -9.49 -1.78 9.79
C ASN A 106 -10.67 -1.74 8.81
N VAL A 107 -10.80 -0.64 8.07
CA VAL A 107 -11.94 -0.35 7.21
C VAL A 107 -11.48 -0.11 5.78
N LEU A 108 -12.20 -0.67 4.81
CA LEU A 108 -12.12 -0.25 3.42
C LEU A 108 -13.11 0.88 3.18
N THR A 109 -12.66 1.98 2.60
CA THR A 109 -13.51 3.12 2.22
C THR A 109 -13.53 3.26 0.71
N PHE A 110 -14.72 3.19 0.12
CA PHE A 110 -14.98 3.34 -1.31
C PHE A 110 -15.42 4.76 -1.60
N VAL A 111 -14.68 5.50 -2.42
CA VAL A 111 -14.86 6.94 -2.63
C VAL A 111 -14.89 7.27 -4.11
N ASP A 112 -15.90 8.00 -4.54
CA ASP A 112 -15.94 8.60 -5.88
C ASP A 112 -14.93 9.76 -5.95
N THR A 113 -13.93 9.64 -6.80
CA THR A 113 -12.84 10.64 -6.91
C THR A 113 -13.33 11.95 -7.51
N ARG A 114 -14.40 11.95 -8.31
CA ARG A 114 -14.94 13.13 -8.97
C ARG A 114 -15.75 14.00 -8.00
N THR A 115 -16.49 13.38 -7.09
CA THR A 115 -17.40 14.08 -6.18
C THR A 115 -16.90 14.14 -4.74
N GLY A 116 -15.94 13.29 -4.37
CA GLY A 116 -15.53 13.07 -2.97
C GLY A 116 -16.62 12.36 -2.14
N ALA A 117 -17.62 11.77 -2.78
CA ALA A 117 -18.68 11.08 -2.05
C ALA A 117 -18.19 9.69 -1.58
N VAL A 118 -18.33 9.42 -0.30
CA VAL A 118 -18.13 8.08 0.27
C VAL A 118 -19.30 7.21 -0.11
N ARG A 119 -19.08 6.21 -0.95
CA ARG A 119 -20.11 5.24 -1.35
C ARG A 119 -20.39 4.24 -0.23
N ALA A 120 -19.37 3.76 0.42
CA ALA A 120 -19.46 2.81 1.52
C ALA A 120 -18.18 2.76 2.35
N GLN A 121 -18.30 2.29 3.58
CA GLN A 121 -17.20 1.82 4.41
C GLN A 121 -17.49 0.40 4.85
N LEU A 122 -16.55 -0.51 4.62
CA LEU A 122 -16.66 -1.91 4.98
C LEU A 122 -15.64 -2.25 6.07
N PRO A 123 -16.09 -2.52 7.32
CA PRO A 123 -15.21 -3.05 8.36
C PRO A 123 -14.72 -4.46 7.98
N ILE A 124 -13.41 -4.65 8.00
CA ILE A 124 -12.74 -5.93 7.67
C ILE A 124 -11.92 -6.49 8.83
N GLY A 125 -11.95 -5.82 9.97
CA GLY A 125 -11.30 -6.26 11.20
C GLY A 125 -11.91 -7.54 11.78
N THR A 126 -13.24 -7.72 11.68
CA THR A 126 -13.96 -8.89 12.19
C THR A 126 -13.56 -9.27 13.62
N GLY A 127 -13.48 -8.26 14.52
CA GLY A 127 -13.20 -8.46 15.94
C GLY A 127 -11.71 -8.54 16.33
N PHE A 128 -10.78 -8.31 15.40
CA PHE A 128 -9.33 -8.27 15.67
C PHE A 128 -8.62 -7.21 14.80
N GLU A 129 -7.36 -6.92 15.11
CA GLU A 129 -6.52 -6.01 14.32
C GLU A 129 -6.05 -6.73 13.05
N ALA A 130 -6.77 -6.51 11.95
CA ALA A 130 -6.60 -7.25 10.70
C ALA A 130 -5.41 -6.76 9.86
N ASN A 131 -5.08 -5.48 9.93
CA ASN A 131 -4.00 -4.85 9.18
C ASN A 131 -4.04 -5.22 7.69
N PRO A 132 -5.06 -4.80 6.92
CA PRO A 132 -5.15 -5.09 5.48
C PRO A 132 -3.99 -4.44 4.73
N GLN A 133 -3.36 -5.16 3.81
CA GLN A 133 -2.17 -4.69 3.13
C GLN A 133 -2.41 -4.23 1.71
N ASP A 134 -3.39 -4.81 1.03
CA ASP A 134 -3.68 -4.53 -0.37
C ASP A 134 -5.16 -4.80 -0.68
N TYR A 135 -5.59 -4.43 -1.89
CA TYR A 135 -6.91 -4.68 -2.44
C TYR A 135 -6.79 -4.92 -3.93
N LEU A 136 -7.28 -6.07 -4.39
CA LEU A 136 -7.29 -6.47 -5.80
C LEU A 136 -8.72 -6.72 -6.25
N GLU A 137 -9.26 -5.86 -7.11
CA GLU A 137 -10.58 -6.03 -7.73
C GLU A 137 -10.44 -6.86 -9.02
N LEU A 138 -11.13 -7.99 -9.04
CA LEU A 138 -11.13 -8.92 -10.19
C LEU A 138 -12.37 -8.72 -11.07
N SER A 139 -13.48 -8.35 -10.45
CA SER A 139 -14.75 -8.09 -11.14
C SER A 139 -15.61 -7.13 -10.31
N GLU A 140 -16.77 -6.74 -10.84
CA GLU A 140 -17.74 -5.94 -10.07
C GLU A 140 -18.25 -6.63 -8.80
N GLN A 141 -18.17 -7.96 -8.70
CA GLN A 141 -18.67 -8.74 -7.57
C GLN A 141 -17.58 -9.42 -6.76
N GLU A 142 -16.30 -9.31 -7.17
CA GLU A 142 -15.23 -10.01 -6.50
C GLU A 142 -13.96 -9.18 -6.37
N ALA A 143 -13.49 -9.03 -5.15
CA ALA A 143 -12.19 -8.46 -4.81
C ALA A 143 -11.53 -9.26 -3.68
N PHE A 144 -10.20 -9.23 -3.63
CA PHE A 144 -9.41 -9.91 -2.62
C PHE A 144 -8.65 -8.91 -1.76
N VAL A 145 -8.60 -9.19 -0.45
CA VAL A 145 -7.89 -8.37 0.54
C VAL A 145 -7.02 -9.26 1.42
N PRO A 146 -5.70 -9.17 1.32
CA PRO A 146 -4.81 -9.87 2.23
C PRO A 146 -4.80 -9.18 3.60
N ARG A 147 -5.06 -9.94 4.68
CA ARG A 147 -4.99 -9.47 6.06
C ARG A 147 -3.73 -9.99 6.71
N LEU A 148 -2.79 -9.08 6.99
CA LEU A 148 -1.50 -9.41 7.62
C LEU A 148 -1.68 -9.92 9.05
N GLY A 149 -2.61 -9.31 9.79
CA GLY A 149 -2.87 -9.61 11.20
C GLY A 149 -3.44 -10.99 11.41
N ASP A 150 -3.11 -11.61 12.52
CA ASP A 150 -3.62 -12.91 12.97
C ASP A 150 -4.48 -12.75 14.21
N ASN A 151 -5.62 -13.49 14.29
CA ASN A 151 -6.45 -13.48 15.46
C ASN A 151 -5.98 -14.55 16.46
N ARG A 152 -5.61 -14.12 17.67
CA ARG A 152 -5.18 -15.05 18.74
C ARG A 152 -6.33 -15.82 19.40
N SER A 153 -7.58 -15.41 19.14
CA SER A 153 -8.78 -15.97 19.76
C SER A 153 -9.95 -16.04 18.76
N PRO A 154 -9.78 -16.76 17.63
CA PRO A 154 -10.81 -16.83 16.59
C PRO A 154 -12.07 -17.60 17.07
N GLY A 155 -13.16 -17.45 16.29
CA GLY A 155 -14.44 -18.14 16.52
C GLY A 155 -15.47 -17.31 17.25
N ARG A 156 -15.32 -15.99 17.32
CA ARG A 156 -16.30 -15.05 17.90
C ARG A 156 -17.19 -14.40 16.85
N GLU A 157 -16.62 -14.14 15.67
CA GLU A 157 -17.30 -13.51 14.56
C GLU A 157 -17.05 -14.29 13.25
N PRO A 158 -17.91 -14.16 12.24
CA PRO A 158 -17.62 -14.73 10.92
C PRO A 158 -16.31 -14.16 10.36
N PHE A 159 -15.52 -15.01 9.70
CA PHE A 159 -14.26 -14.62 9.04
C PHE A 159 -13.21 -14.00 9.97
N ASP A 160 -13.20 -14.35 11.25
CA ASP A 160 -12.31 -13.76 12.25
C ASP A 160 -10.99 -14.51 12.45
N ALA A 161 -10.59 -15.40 11.55
CA ALA A 161 -9.34 -16.16 11.70
C ALA A 161 -8.08 -15.29 11.55
N GLY A 162 -8.07 -14.38 10.58
CA GLY A 162 -6.90 -13.57 10.25
C GLY A 162 -5.78 -14.33 9.54
N SER A 163 -4.72 -13.65 9.18
CA SER A 163 -3.65 -14.14 8.29
C SER A 163 -4.22 -14.91 7.09
N ASP A 164 -5.15 -14.30 6.41
CA ASP A 164 -5.97 -14.89 5.35
C ASP A 164 -6.17 -13.93 4.18
N LEU A 165 -6.82 -14.43 3.14
CA LEU A 165 -7.28 -13.65 2.02
C LEU A 165 -8.80 -13.53 2.10
N LEU A 166 -9.33 -12.32 2.38
CA LEU A 166 -10.77 -12.08 2.33
C LEU A 166 -11.26 -12.01 0.89
N ILE A 167 -12.47 -12.50 0.69
CA ILE A 167 -13.26 -12.35 -0.54
C ILE A 167 -14.35 -11.32 -0.25
N ILE A 168 -14.43 -10.29 -1.08
CA ILE A 168 -15.34 -9.16 -0.91
C ILE A 168 -16.18 -8.99 -2.18
N ASP A 169 -17.47 -8.69 -2.01
CA ASP A 169 -18.33 -8.17 -3.08
C ASP A 169 -18.24 -6.63 -3.09
N PRO A 170 -17.51 -6.01 -4.03
CA PRO A 170 -17.41 -4.56 -4.11
C PRO A 170 -18.71 -3.87 -4.52
N SER A 171 -19.61 -4.58 -5.22
CA SER A 171 -20.89 -4.00 -5.68
C SER A 171 -21.84 -3.72 -4.52
N LYS A 172 -21.75 -4.56 -3.49
CA LYS A 172 -22.53 -4.47 -2.24
C LYS A 172 -21.57 -4.64 -1.07
N PRO A 173 -20.71 -3.67 -0.79
CA PRO A 173 -19.55 -3.86 0.08
C PRO A 173 -19.82 -4.80 1.27
N ALA A 174 -19.42 -6.04 1.11
CA ALA A 174 -19.65 -7.13 2.06
C ALA A 174 -18.55 -8.19 1.96
N ILE A 175 -18.17 -8.77 3.09
CA ILE A 175 -17.31 -9.96 3.13
C ILE A 175 -18.17 -11.17 2.72
N THR A 176 -17.77 -11.89 1.67
CA THR A 176 -18.47 -13.06 1.14
C THR A 176 -17.76 -14.36 1.47
N GLY A 177 -16.48 -14.29 1.84
CA GLY A 177 -15.68 -15.45 2.18
C GLY A 177 -14.29 -15.10 2.68
N SER A 178 -13.54 -16.11 3.11
CA SER A 178 -12.11 -16.02 3.37
C SER A 178 -11.40 -17.31 2.98
N ILE A 179 -10.14 -17.19 2.58
CA ILE A 179 -9.26 -18.30 2.25
C ILE A 179 -8.13 -18.28 3.27
N PRO A 180 -8.05 -19.26 4.19
CA PRO A 180 -6.95 -19.33 5.14
C PRO A 180 -5.62 -19.55 4.39
N MET A 181 -4.58 -18.83 4.76
CA MET A 181 -3.24 -19.03 4.20
C MET A 181 -2.50 -20.15 4.92
N PRO A 182 -1.58 -20.87 4.24
CA PRO A 182 -0.84 -21.98 4.83
C PRO A 182 0.04 -21.48 5.99
N ARG A 183 -0.02 -22.21 7.12
CA ARG A 183 0.77 -21.90 8.32
C ARG A 183 1.97 -22.81 8.42
N ARG A 184 3.10 -22.27 8.88
CA ARG A 184 4.27 -23.04 9.25
C ARG A 184 4.39 -23.13 10.78
N PRO A 185 4.95 -24.19 11.34
CA PRO A 185 5.12 -24.32 12.79
C PRO A 185 5.88 -23.12 13.40
N GLY A 186 5.22 -22.39 14.29
CA GLY A 186 5.77 -21.21 14.97
C GLY A 186 5.75 -19.90 14.17
N PHE A 187 5.20 -19.90 12.95
CA PHE A 187 5.10 -18.72 12.10
C PHE A 187 3.68 -18.49 11.59
N TRP A 188 3.27 -17.25 11.55
CA TRP A 188 2.04 -16.81 10.91
C TRP A 188 2.28 -16.54 9.43
N PRO A 189 1.30 -16.77 8.57
CA PRO A 189 1.44 -16.52 7.13
C PRO A 189 1.80 -15.08 6.78
N ASN A 190 1.16 -14.11 7.42
CA ASN A 190 1.32 -12.68 7.16
C ASN A 190 1.22 -12.33 5.67
N PRO A 191 0.03 -12.45 5.04
CA PRO A 191 -0.16 -12.08 3.65
C PRO A 191 0.10 -10.58 3.45
N ALA A 192 1.03 -10.21 2.55
CA ALA A 192 1.54 -8.87 2.41
C ALA A 192 1.14 -8.17 1.10
N ALA A 193 0.89 -8.91 0.04
CA ALA A 193 0.50 -8.35 -1.24
C ALA A 193 -0.25 -9.38 -2.08
N VAL A 194 -0.98 -8.90 -3.09
CA VAL A 194 -1.69 -9.72 -4.08
C VAL A 194 -1.42 -9.21 -5.49
N VAL A 195 -1.30 -10.14 -6.45
CA VAL A 195 -1.15 -9.81 -7.87
C VAL A 195 -1.86 -10.85 -8.73
N GLN A 196 -2.57 -10.42 -9.76
CA GLN A 196 -3.22 -11.33 -10.70
C GLN A 196 -2.23 -11.78 -11.78
N VAL A 197 -2.04 -13.10 -11.91
CA VAL A 197 -1.23 -13.74 -12.96
C VAL A 197 -2.08 -14.79 -13.66
N GLY A 198 -2.44 -14.54 -14.90
CA GLY A 198 -3.33 -15.43 -15.65
C GLY A 198 -4.69 -15.62 -14.97
N GLY A 199 -5.05 -16.86 -14.71
CA GLY A 199 -6.29 -17.26 -14.01
C GLY A 199 -6.16 -17.37 -12.49
N ASP A 200 -5.01 -16.98 -11.92
CA ASP A 200 -4.74 -17.08 -10.50
C ASP A 200 -4.44 -15.69 -9.90
N VAL A 201 -4.64 -15.58 -8.60
CA VAL A 201 -4.09 -14.53 -7.76
C VAL A 201 -2.95 -15.11 -6.93
N LEU A 202 -1.78 -14.53 -7.05
CA LEU A 202 -0.63 -14.86 -6.22
C LEU A 202 -0.63 -13.97 -4.98
N VAL A 203 -0.56 -14.60 -3.82
CA VAL A 203 -0.50 -13.95 -2.50
C VAL A 203 0.91 -14.12 -1.95
N THR A 204 1.60 -13.03 -1.63
CA THR A 204 2.92 -13.08 -0.99
C THR A 204 2.77 -13.30 0.50
N LEU A 205 3.41 -14.33 1.04
CA LEU A 205 3.44 -14.63 2.48
C LEU A 205 4.82 -14.37 3.06
N GLN A 206 4.88 -13.65 4.19
CA GLN A 206 6.14 -13.28 4.87
C GLN A 206 6.61 -14.28 5.91
N HIS A 207 5.71 -15.07 6.49
CA HIS A 207 5.98 -16.04 7.55
C HIS A 207 6.72 -15.45 8.76
N ALA A 208 6.08 -14.51 9.47
CA ALA A 208 6.64 -13.92 10.67
C ALA A 208 6.26 -14.69 11.94
N ARG A 209 7.14 -14.69 12.95
CA ARG A 209 6.78 -15.13 14.30
C ARG A 209 5.72 -14.21 14.92
N ALA A 210 4.91 -14.76 15.82
CA ALA A 210 3.84 -14.03 16.50
C ALA A 210 4.31 -12.78 17.27
N ASP A 211 5.55 -12.75 17.69
CA ASP A 211 6.20 -11.66 18.42
C ASP A 211 7.12 -10.81 17.52
N TYR A 212 7.13 -11.11 16.22
CA TYR A 212 8.04 -10.48 15.24
C TYR A 212 9.53 -10.58 15.64
N SER A 213 9.93 -11.67 16.30
CA SER A 213 11.32 -11.93 16.65
C SER A 213 12.12 -12.64 15.56
N GLY A 214 11.48 -13.00 14.46
CA GLY A 214 12.09 -13.66 13.30
C GLY A 214 11.09 -13.91 12.19
N MET A 215 11.63 -14.22 11.02
CA MET A 215 10.89 -14.64 9.85
C MET A 215 11.42 -15.97 9.32
N ASP A 216 10.60 -16.67 8.56
CA ASP A 216 10.98 -17.82 7.75
C ASP A 216 11.01 -17.41 6.28
N GLU A 217 11.49 -18.31 5.40
CA GLU A 217 11.46 -18.08 3.96
C GLU A 217 10.05 -17.71 3.50
N SER A 218 9.95 -16.69 2.69
CA SER A 218 8.69 -16.27 2.08
C SER A 218 8.20 -17.25 1.02
N GLU A 219 6.93 -17.16 0.65
CA GLU A 219 6.36 -17.94 -0.45
C GLU A 219 5.27 -17.16 -1.19
N LEU A 220 4.98 -17.59 -2.42
CA LEU A 220 3.79 -17.20 -3.15
C LEU A 220 2.76 -18.32 -3.08
N VAL A 221 1.52 -17.98 -2.72
CA VAL A 221 0.40 -18.91 -2.74
C VAL A 221 -0.53 -18.54 -3.89
N ALA A 222 -0.76 -19.46 -4.81
CA ALA A 222 -1.72 -19.28 -5.88
C ALA A 222 -3.13 -19.61 -5.40
N VAL A 223 -4.06 -18.72 -5.70
CA VAL A 223 -5.50 -18.87 -5.49
C VAL A 223 -6.20 -18.74 -6.82
N THR A 224 -6.98 -19.75 -7.24
CA THR A 224 -7.76 -19.68 -8.47
C THR A 224 -8.85 -18.63 -8.37
N ILE A 225 -9.09 -17.87 -9.45
CA ILE A 225 -10.12 -16.83 -9.53
C ILE A 225 -11.51 -17.46 -9.69
N GLU A 226 -11.68 -18.39 -10.63
CA GLU A 226 -13.00 -18.94 -10.99
C GLU A 226 -13.70 -19.70 -9.85
N ASN A 227 -12.94 -20.30 -8.95
CA ASN A 227 -13.44 -20.97 -7.75
C ASN A 227 -12.41 -20.78 -6.65
N PRO A 228 -12.49 -19.68 -5.88
CA PRO A 228 -11.42 -19.24 -5.00
C PRO A 228 -10.96 -20.31 -4.00
N ARG A 229 -9.81 -20.88 -4.27
CA ARG A 229 -9.13 -21.89 -3.43
C ARG A 229 -7.65 -21.89 -3.71
N GLN A 230 -6.87 -22.33 -2.73
CA GLN A 230 -5.44 -22.55 -2.91
C GLN A 230 -5.19 -23.60 -3.99
N ARG A 231 -4.27 -23.33 -4.90
CA ARG A 231 -3.90 -24.21 -6.00
C ARG A 231 -2.50 -24.80 -5.83
N TYR A 232 -1.50 -23.96 -5.59
CA TYR A 232 -0.13 -24.36 -5.29
C TYR A 232 0.56 -23.35 -4.38
N GLN A 233 1.71 -23.77 -3.85
CA GLN A 233 2.62 -22.94 -3.08
C GLN A 233 3.97 -22.92 -3.81
N LEU A 234 4.56 -21.75 -3.97
CA LEU A 234 5.87 -21.54 -4.59
C LEU A 234 6.82 -20.95 -3.55
N PRO A 235 7.69 -21.74 -2.93
CA PRO A 235 8.67 -21.23 -1.98
C PRO A 235 9.63 -20.24 -2.66
N LEU A 236 9.92 -19.13 -2.02
CA LEU A 236 10.92 -18.15 -2.44
C LEU A 236 12.24 -18.45 -1.71
N THR A 237 12.79 -19.63 -1.98
CA THR A 237 13.91 -20.22 -1.23
C THR A 237 15.07 -19.24 -1.04
N GLY A 238 15.51 -19.07 0.22
CA GLY A 238 16.59 -18.17 0.62
C GLY A 238 16.19 -16.70 0.68
N LEU A 239 14.92 -16.35 0.52
CA LEU A 239 14.44 -14.97 0.63
C LEU A 239 13.43 -14.83 1.77
N GLU A 240 13.58 -13.80 2.60
CA GLU A 240 12.74 -13.51 3.76
C GLU A 240 12.07 -12.14 3.61
N ASN A 241 10.91 -11.98 4.25
CA ASN A 241 10.18 -10.70 4.31
C ASN A 241 9.88 -10.13 2.92
N CYS A 242 9.39 -10.97 2.02
CA CYS A 242 8.95 -10.53 0.70
C CYS A 242 7.61 -9.81 0.82
N GLY A 243 7.48 -8.71 0.11
CA GLY A 243 6.28 -7.87 0.09
C GLY A 243 5.67 -7.82 -1.30
N ARG A 244 5.75 -6.65 -1.93
CA ARG A 244 5.12 -6.41 -3.22
C ARG A 244 5.68 -7.31 -4.31
N ALA A 245 4.76 -7.92 -5.04
CA ALA A 245 5.02 -8.59 -6.30
C ALA A 245 4.37 -7.76 -7.42
N GLU A 246 5.10 -7.52 -8.51
CA GLU A 246 4.65 -6.66 -9.61
C GLU A 246 4.95 -7.29 -10.97
N LEU A 247 4.01 -7.15 -11.90
CA LEU A 247 4.17 -7.60 -13.28
C LEU A 247 4.81 -6.52 -14.14
N SER A 248 5.71 -6.96 -15.04
CA SER A 248 6.22 -6.11 -16.11
C SER A 248 5.07 -5.59 -16.98
N PRO A 249 5.27 -4.50 -17.75
CA PRO A 249 4.25 -3.95 -18.64
C PRO A 249 3.64 -4.97 -19.59
N SER A 250 4.43 -5.89 -20.17
CA SER A 250 3.94 -7.01 -20.98
C SER A 250 3.26 -8.13 -20.18
N ARG A 251 3.35 -8.10 -18.84
CA ARG A 251 2.91 -9.13 -17.91
C ARG A 251 3.63 -10.49 -18.06
N ALA A 252 4.78 -10.51 -18.75
CA ALA A 252 5.57 -11.73 -18.94
C ALA A 252 6.50 -12.03 -17.77
N VAL A 253 6.92 -11.01 -17.03
CA VAL A 253 7.81 -11.15 -15.88
C VAL A 253 7.10 -10.68 -14.61
N LEU A 254 7.18 -11.49 -13.56
CA LEU A 254 6.76 -11.12 -12.21
C LEU A 254 8.02 -10.85 -11.38
N ALA A 255 8.14 -9.66 -10.84
CA ALA A 255 9.21 -9.28 -9.92
C ALA A 255 8.70 -9.29 -8.48
N VAL A 256 9.48 -9.87 -7.56
CA VAL A 256 9.20 -9.91 -6.11
C VAL A 256 10.36 -9.29 -5.36
N ALA A 257 10.07 -8.33 -4.47
CA ALA A 257 11.07 -7.68 -3.64
C ALA A 257 11.02 -8.21 -2.20
N CYS A 258 12.20 -8.54 -1.63
CA CYS A 258 12.36 -9.13 -0.31
C CYS A 258 13.37 -8.33 0.51
N SER A 259 12.99 -7.91 1.72
CA SER A 259 13.78 -6.97 2.53
C SER A 259 14.67 -7.63 3.58
N ALA A 260 14.64 -8.94 3.72
CA ALA A 260 15.16 -9.68 4.85
C ALA A 260 14.49 -9.34 6.18
N PHE A 261 14.80 -10.08 7.21
CA PHE A 261 14.34 -9.79 8.57
C PHE A 261 15.22 -8.71 9.20
N VAL A 262 14.55 -7.67 9.70
CA VAL A 262 15.19 -6.62 10.51
C VAL A 262 14.63 -6.72 11.93
N ASP A 263 15.48 -6.98 12.91
CA ASP A 263 15.05 -7.10 14.30
C ASP A 263 14.59 -5.74 14.87
N ARG A 264 13.99 -5.78 16.07
CA ARG A 264 13.49 -4.54 16.73
C ARG A 264 14.61 -3.55 17.09
N LYS A 265 15.86 -3.97 17.07
CA LYS A 265 17.03 -3.13 17.28
C LYS A 265 17.55 -2.55 15.97
N GLY A 266 16.94 -2.93 14.86
CA GLY A 266 17.29 -2.47 13.53
C GLY A 266 18.48 -3.19 12.92
N ALA A 267 18.99 -4.26 13.53
CA ALA A 267 19.99 -5.10 12.91
C ALA A 267 19.37 -6.04 11.89
N VAL A 268 19.96 -6.13 10.70
CA VAL A 268 19.58 -7.12 9.70
C VAL A 268 20.14 -8.46 10.12
N ALA A 269 19.26 -9.45 10.31
CA ALA A 269 19.71 -10.77 10.79
C ALA A 269 20.50 -11.52 9.71
N LYS A 270 20.08 -11.39 8.43
CA LYS A 270 20.65 -12.11 7.27
C LYS A 270 20.50 -11.28 6.01
N LEU A 271 21.52 -10.50 5.66
CA LEU A 271 21.48 -9.67 4.45
C LEU A 271 21.32 -10.50 3.17
N GLU A 272 21.85 -11.72 3.16
CA GLU A 272 21.74 -12.66 2.04
C GLU A 272 20.32 -13.13 1.75
N THR A 273 19.37 -12.89 2.65
CA THR A 273 17.94 -13.20 2.42
C THR A 273 17.15 -12.00 1.86
N SER A 274 17.83 -10.87 1.62
CA SER A 274 17.28 -9.71 0.91
C SER A 274 17.64 -9.74 -0.57
N GLY A 275 16.70 -9.37 -1.43
CA GLY A 275 16.95 -9.33 -2.87
C GLY A 275 15.69 -9.13 -3.70
N LEU A 276 15.90 -9.23 -5.01
CA LEU A 276 14.85 -9.21 -6.03
C LEU A 276 14.82 -10.57 -6.73
N LEU A 277 13.63 -11.12 -6.92
CA LEU A 277 13.40 -12.36 -7.67
C LEU A 277 12.55 -12.06 -8.90
N LEU A 278 13.00 -12.48 -10.07
CA LEU A 278 12.27 -12.44 -11.33
C LEU A 278 11.74 -13.83 -11.66
N LEU A 279 10.47 -13.91 -11.96
CA LEU A 279 9.77 -15.13 -12.36
C LEU A 279 9.17 -14.97 -13.75
N ASP A 280 9.22 -16.03 -14.53
CA ASP A 280 8.47 -16.15 -15.80
C ASP A 280 6.98 -16.32 -15.48
N ALA A 281 6.22 -15.25 -15.66
CA ALA A 281 4.77 -15.21 -15.41
C ALA A 281 3.95 -15.85 -16.53
N THR A 282 4.59 -16.27 -17.64
CA THR A 282 3.94 -16.98 -18.74
C THR A 282 3.85 -18.48 -18.49
N THR A 283 4.57 -19.01 -17.51
CA THR A 283 4.54 -20.41 -17.09
C THR A 283 3.61 -20.62 -15.90
N ASP A 284 3.10 -21.83 -15.74
CA ASP A 284 2.19 -22.21 -14.68
C ASP A 284 2.65 -23.52 -14.01
N PRO A 285 3.15 -23.48 -12.77
CA PRO A 285 3.45 -22.30 -11.96
C PRO A 285 4.56 -21.41 -12.53
N PRO A 286 4.65 -20.12 -12.12
CA PRO A 286 5.76 -19.23 -12.49
C PRO A 286 7.11 -19.84 -12.12
N ARG A 287 8.12 -19.63 -12.98
CA ARG A 287 9.47 -20.21 -12.80
C ARG A 287 10.51 -19.12 -12.62
N GLU A 288 11.50 -19.37 -11.76
CA GLU A 288 12.61 -18.44 -11.56
C GLU A 288 13.37 -18.21 -12.89
N LEU A 289 13.48 -16.95 -13.28
CA LEU A 289 14.31 -16.47 -14.37
C LEU A 289 15.66 -16.00 -13.87
N ARG A 290 15.64 -15.16 -12.85
CA ARG A 290 16.85 -14.52 -12.31
C ARG A 290 16.64 -14.07 -10.87
N ARG A 291 17.73 -14.02 -10.14
CA ARG A 291 17.78 -13.50 -8.77
C ARG A 291 18.89 -12.47 -8.66
N PHE A 292 18.64 -11.42 -7.90
CA PHE A 292 19.60 -10.39 -7.55
C PHE A 292 19.63 -10.25 -6.04
N LEU A 293 20.69 -10.72 -5.40
CA LEU A 293 20.82 -10.57 -3.95
C LEU A 293 21.27 -9.16 -3.58
N ALA A 294 20.79 -8.65 -2.46
CA ALA A 294 21.17 -7.33 -1.96
C ALA A 294 22.68 -7.20 -1.70
N THR A 295 23.33 -8.31 -1.30
CA THR A 295 24.79 -8.40 -1.14
C THR A 295 25.56 -8.16 -2.44
N GLU A 296 24.98 -8.45 -3.58
CA GLU A 296 25.58 -8.29 -4.91
C GLU A 296 25.20 -6.95 -5.55
N LEU A 297 23.99 -6.44 -5.26
CA LEU A 297 23.47 -5.22 -5.84
C LEU A 297 24.06 -3.96 -5.20
N VAL A 298 23.94 -3.84 -3.87
CA VAL A 298 24.20 -2.59 -3.15
C VAL A 298 24.84 -2.78 -1.77
N GLY A 299 24.89 -4.00 -1.24
CA GLY A 299 25.45 -4.31 0.09
C GLY A 299 24.58 -3.88 1.27
N GLU A 300 23.36 -3.43 1.02
CA GLU A 300 22.38 -2.99 2.01
C GLU A 300 21.04 -3.70 1.78
N PRO A 301 20.23 -3.95 2.83
CA PRO A 301 18.92 -4.58 2.65
C PRO A 301 18.00 -3.71 1.79
N LEU A 302 17.21 -4.37 0.95
CA LEU A 302 16.23 -3.72 0.12
C LEU A 302 14.95 -3.47 0.92
N GLN A 303 14.12 -2.53 0.49
CA GLN A 303 12.72 -2.50 0.90
C GLN A 303 11.92 -3.56 0.12
N SER A 304 10.86 -4.07 0.72
CA SER A 304 9.99 -5.10 0.10
C SER A 304 9.03 -4.51 -0.94
N SER A 305 9.49 -3.56 -1.74
CA SER A 305 8.73 -2.91 -2.82
C SER A 305 9.58 -2.69 -4.05
N ILE A 306 8.98 -2.88 -5.21
CA ILE A 306 9.58 -2.76 -6.53
C ILE A 306 8.58 -2.09 -7.47
N GLU A 307 9.04 -1.42 -8.51
CA GLU A 307 8.20 -0.80 -9.53
C GLU A 307 8.86 -0.95 -10.91
N PHE A 308 8.13 -1.50 -11.88
CA PHE A 308 8.61 -1.55 -13.26
C PHE A 308 8.54 -0.16 -13.89
N VAL A 309 9.67 0.28 -14.46
CA VAL A 309 9.74 1.46 -15.31
C VAL A 309 9.43 1.09 -16.76
N THR A 310 10.14 0.07 -17.27
CA THR A 310 9.97 -0.52 -18.59
C THR A 310 10.03 -2.05 -18.48
N GLU A 311 10.06 -2.77 -19.60
CA GLU A 311 10.26 -4.25 -19.59
C GLU A 311 11.61 -4.65 -18.99
N HIS A 312 12.61 -3.74 -19.03
CA HIS A 312 14.00 -4.05 -18.71
C HIS A 312 14.53 -3.27 -17.52
N VAL A 313 13.78 -2.30 -17.01
CA VAL A 313 14.23 -1.42 -15.92
C VAL A 313 13.21 -1.44 -14.78
N VAL A 314 13.71 -1.66 -13.56
CA VAL A 314 12.91 -1.55 -12.34
C VAL A 314 13.52 -0.56 -11.37
N LEU A 315 12.66 0.08 -10.56
CA LEU A 315 13.06 0.85 -9.38
C LEU A 315 13.05 -0.04 -8.15
N PHE A 316 14.07 0.11 -7.31
CA PHE A 316 14.11 -0.46 -5.99
C PHE A 316 14.77 0.50 -4.99
N LYS A 317 14.58 0.23 -3.71
CA LYS A 317 15.06 1.10 -2.63
C LYS A 317 15.80 0.28 -1.58
N THR A 318 16.78 0.92 -0.92
CA THR A 318 17.40 0.33 0.25
C THR A 318 16.64 0.70 1.53
N GLN A 319 16.78 -0.15 2.54
CA GLN A 319 16.33 0.09 3.90
C GLN A 319 17.53 -0.04 4.82
N THR A 320 18.00 1.06 5.35
CA THR A 320 19.13 1.02 6.31
C THR A 320 18.66 0.55 7.68
N ALA A 321 19.53 -0.18 8.39
CA ALA A 321 19.27 -0.62 9.76
C ALA A 321 19.07 0.57 10.70
N LEU A 322 18.23 0.42 11.74
CA LEU A 322 18.07 1.43 12.79
C LEU A 322 19.44 1.65 13.47
N GLY A 323 19.89 2.92 13.53
CA GLY A 323 21.23 3.26 14.05
C GLY A 323 22.34 3.31 13.01
N SER A 324 22.10 2.89 11.75
CA SER A 324 23.03 3.14 10.64
C SER A 324 23.14 4.64 10.35
N GLU A 325 24.32 5.14 10.07
CA GLU A 325 24.56 6.50 9.56
C GLU A 325 24.38 6.59 8.04
N LEU A 326 24.11 5.46 7.37
CA LEU A 326 23.94 5.39 5.94
C LEU A 326 22.55 5.95 5.54
N ASP A 327 22.53 6.67 4.46
CA ASP A 327 21.32 7.14 3.81
C ASP A 327 20.55 5.98 3.16
N ASN A 328 19.23 6.10 3.09
CA ASN A 328 18.45 5.28 2.18
C ASN A 328 18.72 5.70 0.75
N GLN A 329 18.71 4.77 -0.16
CA GLN A 329 19.03 5.01 -1.57
C GLN A 329 17.93 4.47 -2.47
N LEU A 330 17.69 5.20 -3.57
CA LEU A 330 16.81 4.83 -4.66
C LEU A 330 17.66 4.47 -5.87
N PHE A 331 17.40 3.31 -6.47
CA PHE A 331 18.13 2.81 -7.62
C PHE A 331 17.21 2.47 -8.78
N ALA A 332 17.72 2.61 -9.98
CA ALA A 332 17.25 1.90 -11.17
C ALA A 332 18.14 0.68 -11.40
N LEU A 333 17.54 -0.47 -11.67
CA LEU A 333 18.22 -1.72 -12.04
C LEU A 333 17.86 -2.09 -13.47
N ASP A 334 18.86 -2.21 -14.29
CA ASP A 334 18.76 -2.83 -15.61
C ASP A 334 18.74 -4.36 -15.44
N LEU A 335 17.63 -4.98 -15.79
CA LEU A 335 17.39 -6.41 -15.59
C LEU A 335 18.22 -7.30 -16.52
N GLU A 336 18.66 -6.81 -17.68
CA GLU A 336 19.48 -7.55 -18.63
C GLU A 336 20.93 -7.63 -18.16
N THR A 337 21.48 -6.46 -17.81
CA THR A 337 22.89 -6.36 -17.42
C THR A 337 23.12 -6.61 -15.93
N GLY A 338 22.09 -6.40 -15.10
CA GLY A 338 22.20 -6.41 -13.63
C GLY A 338 22.88 -5.18 -13.04
N LYS A 339 23.04 -4.12 -13.83
CA LYS A 339 23.66 -2.88 -13.40
C LYS A 339 22.66 -2.02 -12.63
N SER A 340 23.02 -1.64 -11.39
CA SER A 340 22.28 -0.66 -10.60
C SER A 340 22.83 0.75 -10.81
N THR A 341 21.94 1.72 -10.98
CA THR A 341 22.27 3.15 -11.10
C THR A 341 21.60 3.89 -9.95
N LEU A 342 22.38 4.62 -9.14
CA LEU A 342 21.88 5.43 -8.05
C LEU A 342 21.15 6.66 -8.63
N LEU A 343 19.90 6.84 -8.24
CA LEU A 343 19.07 7.99 -8.66
C LEU A 343 18.96 9.05 -7.58
N ALA A 344 18.85 8.64 -6.32
CA ALA A 344 18.73 9.55 -5.18
C ALA A 344 19.26 8.90 -3.90
N SER A 345 19.70 9.76 -2.97
CA SER A 345 20.07 9.39 -1.62
C SER A 345 19.40 10.36 -0.65
N ALA A 346 18.88 9.89 0.45
CA ALA A 346 18.21 10.70 1.44
C ALA A 346 18.43 10.17 2.85
N ALA A 347 18.69 11.11 3.76
CA ALA A 347 18.75 10.80 5.19
C ALA A 347 17.40 10.25 5.65
N ARG A 348 17.44 9.37 6.63
CA ARG A 348 16.25 8.81 7.27
C ARG A 348 15.27 9.87 7.71
N ALA A 349 14.00 9.73 7.36
CA ALA A 349 12.95 10.46 8.02
C ALA A 349 12.79 9.95 9.47
N SER A 350 12.76 10.85 10.43
CA SER A 350 12.40 10.53 11.82
C SER A 350 10.89 10.46 11.94
N ASN A 351 10.29 9.38 11.52
CA ASN A 351 8.82 9.20 11.51
C ASN A 351 8.23 8.77 12.86
N GLY A 352 8.94 8.94 13.96
CA GLY A 352 8.44 8.64 15.33
C GLY A 352 8.24 7.14 15.62
N LEU A 353 8.07 6.28 14.62
CA LEU A 353 7.86 4.83 14.79
C LEU A 353 9.14 4.00 14.70
N GLY A 354 10.29 4.63 14.48
CA GLY A 354 11.58 3.95 14.40
C GLY A 354 11.84 3.20 13.08
N PHE A 355 10.93 3.27 12.12
CA PHE A 355 11.17 2.77 10.76
C PHE A 355 11.95 3.82 9.97
N GLY A 356 13.24 3.59 9.81
CA GLY A 356 14.14 4.51 9.10
C GLY A 356 13.95 4.47 7.59
N ILE A 357 12.79 4.86 7.07
CA ILE A 357 12.47 4.89 5.65
C ILE A 357 12.53 6.32 5.14
N ALA A 358 13.38 6.61 4.17
CA ALA A 358 13.43 7.91 3.49
C ALA A 358 12.56 7.93 2.23
N PHE A 359 12.45 6.81 1.52
CA PHE A 359 11.66 6.69 0.29
C PHE A 359 10.46 5.78 0.51
N GLY A 360 9.26 6.28 0.21
CA GLY A 360 8.00 5.57 0.31
C GLY A 360 7.56 4.88 -0.98
N GLY A 361 6.25 4.91 -1.29
CA GLY A 361 5.67 4.32 -2.49
C GLY A 361 6.22 4.94 -3.78
N MET A 362 6.14 4.15 -4.84
CA MET A 362 6.57 4.52 -6.19
C MET A 362 5.44 4.23 -7.17
N SER A 363 5.36 4.99 -8.24
CA SER A 363 4.46 4.73 -9.37
C SER A 363 5.11 5.16 -10.66
N CYS A 364 5.27 4.22 -11.58
CA CYS A 364 5.78 4.43 -12.94
C CYS A 364 4.77 3.88 -13.95
N ARG A 365 4.42 4.66 -14.95
CA ARG A 365 3.52 4.25 -16.03
C ARG A 365 4.05 4.75 -17.39
N ALA A 366 5.30 4.41 -17.66
CA ALA A 366 6.00 4.86 -18.88
C ALA A 366 5.24 4.48 -20.16
N GLY A 367 4.60 3.29 -20.20
CA GLY A 367 3.75 2.89 -21.32
C GLY A 367 2.54 3.80 -21.55
N CYS A 368 2.17 4.64 -20.56
CA CYS A 368 1.13 5.66 -20.65
C CYS A 368 1.67 7.07 -20.94
N GLY A 369 3.00 7.23 -21.07
CA GLY A 369 3.66 8.52 -21.18
C GLY A 369 3.66 9.34 -19.89
N ASP A 370 3.46 8.67 -18.74
CA ASP A 370 3.45 9.31 -17.42
C ASP A 370 4.85 9.25 -16.78
N PRO A 371 5.23 10.25 -15.98
CA PRO A 371 6.48 10.22 -15.24
C PRO A 371 6.48 9.15 -14.15
N CYS A 372 7.67 8.72 -13.74
CA CYS A 372 7.86 8.01 -12.50
C CYS A 372 7.84 9.01 -11.32
N LEU A 373 7.01 8.73 -10.33
CA LEU A 373 6.95 9.48 -9.07
C LEU A 373 7.35 8.59 -7.91
N VAL A 374 8.21 9.11 -7.05
CA VAL A 374 8.71 8.41 -5.85
C VAL A 374 8.51 9.30 -4.64
N ALA A 375 7.83 8.80 -3.62
CA ALA A 375 7.62 9.54 -2.39
C ALA A 375 8.95 9.70 -1.61
N ASP A 376 9.34 10.93 -1.33
CA ASP A 376 10.48 11.28 -0.48
C ASP A 376 9.98 11.84 0.86
N LEU A 377 9.95 10.98 1.86
CA LEU A 377 9.49 11.33 3.20
C LEU A 377 10.42 12.33 3.89
N SER A 378 11.73 12.28 3.55
CA SER A 378 12.73 13.12 4.21
C SER A 378 12.63 14.58 3.79
N ARG A 379 12.19 14.83 2.56
CA ARG A 379 12.03 16.17 1.98
C ARG A 379 10.57 16.59 1.83
N ALA A 380 9.63 15.75 2.24
CA ALA A 380 8.18 15.96 2.16
C ALA A 380 7.70 16.30 0.73
N LYS A 381 8.17 15.58 -0.28
CA LYS A 381 7.82 15.81 -1.69
C LYS A 381 7.93 14.54 -2.53
N LEU A 382 7.47 14.59 -3.77
CA LEU A 382 7.68 13.52 -4.73
C LEU A 382 8.87 13.87 -5.64
N LEU A 383 9.79 12.92 -5.76
CA LEU A 383 10.79 12.92 -6.81
C LEU A 383 10.10 12.59 -8.12
N ARG A 384 10.44 13.30 -9.19
CA ARG A 384 9.89 13.09 -10.51
C ARG A 384 10.99 12.74 -11.51
N PHE A 385 10.75 11.68 -12.27
CA PHE A 385 11.62 11.24 -13.35
C PHE A 385 10.81 11.05 -14.63
N GLU A 386 11.30 11.60 -15.74
CA GLU A 386 10.80 11.25 -17.07
C GLU A 386 11.56 10.03 -17.57
N VAL A 387 10.90 9.19 -18.37
CA VAL A 387 11.51 8.00 -18.98
C VAL A 387 11.87 8.32 -20.41
N GLU A 388 13.16 8.37 -20.71
CA GLU A 388 13.71 8.70 -22.03
C GLU A 388 14.63 7.57 -22.48
N ALA A 389 14.23 6.77 -23.47
CA ALA A 389 15.01 5.65 -24.01
C ALA A 389 15.53 4.68 -22.88
N ASP A 390 14.63 4.26 -21.98
CA ASP A 390 14.90 3.42 -20.82
C ASP A 390 15.78 4.05 -19.72
N GLU A 391 16.13 5.32 -19.86
CA GLU A 391 16.79 6.07 -18.80
C GLU A 391 15.81 6.92 -17.99
N LEU A 392 16.07 7.06 -16.71
CA LEU A 392 15.31 7.91 -15.79
C LEU A 392 15.98 9.26 -15.65
N VAL A 393 15.39 10.28 -16.26
CA VAL A 393 15.90 11.65 -16.26
C VAL A 393 15.19 12.46 -15.16
N PRO A 394 15.90 12.94 -14.14
CA PRO A 394 15.29 13.70 -13.06
C PRO A 394 14.68 15.02 -13.57
N ARG A 395 13.53 15.37 -13.01
CA ARG A 395 12.81 16.64 -13.26
C ARG A 395 12.57 17.36 -11.94
N ALA A 396 11.93 18.52 -12.02
CA ALA A 396 11.53 19.25 -10.83
C ALA A 396 10.59 18.40 -9.96
N ASP A 397 10.91 18.33 -8.68
CA ASP A 397 10.11 17.63 -7.68
C ASP A 397 8.69 18.21 -7.56
N VAL A 398 7.75 17.42 -7.09
CA VAL A 398 6.36 17.83 -6.90
C VAL A 398 6.09 18.01 -5.39
N GLU A 399 5.66 19.19 -5.00
CA GLU A 399 5.15 19.46 -3.66
C GLU A 399 3.67 19.09 -3.64
N VAL A 400 3.29 18.19 -2.74
CA VAL A 400 1.94 17.58 -2.72
C VAL A 400 1.03 18.31 -1.76
N ASP A 401 1.55 18.73 -0.62
CA ASP A 401 0.75 19.16 0.53
C ASP A 401 1.19 20.51 1.09
N GLY A 402 0.18 21.33 1.40
CA GLY A 402 0.34 22.57 2.18
C GLY A 402 0.40 22.35 3.70
N ALA A 403 0.01 21.19 4.22
CA ALA A 403 0.01 20.88 5.65
C ALA A 403 1.35 20.35 6.17
N GLY A 404 2.25 19.94 5.27
CA GLY A 404 3.61 19.53 5.62
C GLY A 404 3.75 18.07 6.05
N LEU A 405 2.74 17.23 5.82
CA LEU A 405 2.86 15.79 6.02
C LEU A 405 3.72 15.16 4.90
N PRO A 406 4.68 14.29 5.23
CA PRO A 406 5.50 13.66 4.21
C PRO A 406 4.70 12.64 3.39
N PRO A 407 4.83 12.62 2.04
CA PRO A 407 4.23 11.60 1.21
C PRO A 407 4.87 10.24 1.51
N ALA A 408 4.02 9.23 1.77
CA ALA A 408 4.43 7.87 2.09
C ALA A 408 4.08 6.85 1.00
N ALA A 409 3.01 7.08 0.24
CA ALA A 409 2.62 6.22 -0.85
C ALA A 409 2.15 7.02 -2.07
N VAL A 410 2.41 6.46 -3.25
CA VAL A 410 1.89 6.96 -4.54
C VAL A 410 1.27 5.78 -5.24
N THR A 411 0.00 5.89 -5.61
CA THR A 411 -0.75 4.79 -6.21
C THR A 411 -1.62 5.30 -7.36
N PRO A 412 -1.64 4.63 -8.51
CA PRO A 412 -2.52 5.01 -9.61
C PRO A 412 -3.98 4.67 -9.32
N PHE A 413 -4.93 5.45 -9.87
CA PHE A 413 -6.35 5.12 -9.91
C PHE A 413 -6.92 5.32 -11.32
N TRP A 414 -8.00 4.57 -11.66
CA TRP A 414 -8.58 4.50 -13.00
C TRP A 414 -9.95 5.17 -13.15
#